data_5d9e3ca19238b89866b95accff33053c
#
_entry.id   5d9e3ca19238b89866b95accff33053c
#
_cell.length_a   1.000
_cell.length_b   1.000
_cell.length_c   1.000
_cell.angle_alpha   90.00
_cell.angle_beta   90.00
_cell.angle_gamma   90.00
#
_symmetry.space_group_name_H-M   'P 1'
#
loop_
_entity.id
_entity.type
_entity.pdbx_description
1 polymer ?
#
loop_
_entity_poly.entity_id
_entity_poly.type
_entity_poly.pdbx_seq_one_letter_code
_entity_poly.pdbx_strand_id
1 'polypeptide(L)'
;EGLPGRKRSSLRRWAIEDKVIMGYTSPDKKFYHTDAFTDYAIDRLDEYKDEDKPFVLYLPYTAPHYPLHAWPEDIAKYRGKYKIGWDKIREQRFKRMNEMGIIGPNHKLTPSASKAWDDLTVQQKEDEDLKMAVYAAMIDRVDQNLGRLFTKVKELGEWDNSLIIFLTDNGAGPEQPNTTPDIPPGPVESYRTVSVGWANASNTPYRKFKSTDYEGGIRTPFIAHWPGVIKPGMTNQVGHIIDVSATFRDITGAKYPKKILGNKTKPPLGKSLLPIFHGQEREPHKEIYWHFSRANAVRQGDLKVVRAGKAWELYDLKADPTEMNNLAEA
;
A
#
# COMPACT_ATOMS: atom_id res chain seq x y z
N GLU A 1 20.44 -11.84 9.76
CA GLU A 1 20.67 -13.07 8.98
C GLU A 1 20.02 -12.95 7.61
N GLY A 2 20.61 -13.63 6.58
CA GLY A 2 20.09 -13.58 5.22
C GLY A 2 18.76 -14.31 5.10
N LEU A 3 17.92 -13.88 4.17
CA LEU A 3 16.66 -14.56 3.87
C LEU A 3 16.93 -16.02 3.44
N PRO A 4 16.12 -17.00 3.91
CA PRO A 4 16.26 -18.39 3.47
C PRO A 4 16.29 -18.49 1.94
N GLY A 5 17.25 -19.25 1.41
CA GLY A 5 17.41 -19.45 -0.04
C GLY A 5 18.13 -18.36 -0.82
N ARG A 6 18.52 -17.24 -0.21
CA ARG A 6 19.37 -16.22 -0.86
C ARG A 6 20.82 -16.37 -0.47
N LYS A 7 21.74 -16.17 -1.44
CA LYS A 7 23.19 -16.19 -1.20
C LYS A 7 23.59 -15.09 -0.20
N ARG A 8 24.67 -15.32 0.54
CA ARG A 8 25.24 -14.45 1.61
C ARG A 8 25.41 -12.96 1.27
N SER A 9 25.38 -12.57 0.01
CA SER A 9 25.42 -11.17 -0.46
C SER A 9 24.15 -10.35 -0.16
N SER A 10 23.15 -10.92 0.48
CA SER A 10 21.85 -10.32 0.72
C SER A 10 21.55 -10.01 2.20
N LEU A 11 22.58 -9.82 3.03
CA LEU A 11 22.39 -9.29 4.38
C LEU A 11 21.70 -7.93 4.28
N ARG A 12 20.53 -7.80 4.92
CA ARG A 12 19.83 -6.54 4.96
C ARG A 12 20.56 -5.54 5.82
N ARG A 13 20.64 -4.33 5.32
CA ARG A 13 21.14 -3.19 6.09
C ARG A 13 20.02 -2.67 6.98
N TRP A 14 20.35 -2.44 8.21
CA TRP A 14 19.53 -1.74 9.18
C TRP A 14 20.21 -0.43 9.52
N ALA A 15 19.45 0.54 9.96
CA ALA A 15 20.00 1.74 10.55
C ALA A 15 19.18 2.09 11.81
N ILE A 16 19.88 2.49 12.84
CA ILE A 16 19.30 3.14 14.02
C ILE A 16 20.03 4.46 14.09
N GLU A 17 19.29 5.55 13.88
CA GLU A 17 19.87 6.88 13.65
C GLU A 17 20.91 6.83 12.51
N ASP A 18 22.12 7.33 12.71
CA ASP A 18 23.21 7.34 11.73
C ASP A 18 24.05 6.05 11.71
N LYS A 19 23.72 5.06 12.53
CA LYS A 19 24.49 3.81 12.64
C LYS A 19 23.90 2.74 11.74
N VAL A 20 24.66 2.35 10.72
CA VAL A 20 24.32 1.21 9.84
C VAL A 20 24.73 -0.09 10.50
N ILE A 21 23.79 -1.02 10.63
CA ILE A 21 23.98 -2.35 11.18
C ILE A 21 23.78 -3.38 10.05
N MET A 22 24.76 -4.26 9.85
CA MET A 22 24.70 -5.31 8.85
C MET A 22 24.26 -6.62 9.52
N GLY A 23 23.17 -7.24 9.01
CA GLY A 23 22.74 -8.55 9.51
C GLY A 23 22.23 -8.50 10.95
N TYR A 24 21.38 -7.53 11.28
CA TYR A 24 20.80 -7.44 12.61
C TYR A 24 19.90 -8.65 12.90
N THR A 25 20.14 -9.31 14.01
CA THR A 25 19.24 -10.28 14.64
C THR A 25 18.90 -9.76 16.02
N SER A 26 17.62 -9.53 16.29
CA SER A 26 17.19 -9.10 17.61
C SER A 26 17.51 -10.17 18.67
N PRO A 27 18.04 -9.80 19.84
CA PRO A 27 18.14 -10.70 20.98
C PRO A 27 16.76 -11.05 21.55
N ASP A 28 15.76 -10.21 21.31
CA ASP A 28 14.39 -10.47 21.72
C ASP A 28 13.69 -11.39 20.74
N LYS A 29 13.28 -12.57 21.20
CA LYS A 29 12.51 -13.56 20.41
C LYS A 29 11.10 -13.09 20.06
N LYS A 30 10.58 -12.07 20.73
CA LYS A 30 9.29 -11.42 20.46
C LYS A 30 9.42 -10.22 19.52
N PHE A 31 10.58 -10.04 18.88
CA PHE A 31 10.79 -8.95 17.95
C PHE A 31 9.95 -9.11 16.69
N TYR A 32 9.17 -8.08 16.39
CA TYR A 32 8.41 -7.97 15.14
C TYR A 32 8.58 -6.56 14.55
N HIS A 33 8.94 -6.46 13.28
CA HIS A 33 9.29 -5.18 12.65
C HIS A 33 8.22 -4.10 12.82
N THR A 34 6.95 -4.46 12.58
CA THR A 34 5.83 -3.52 12.67
C THR A 34 5.73 -2.93 14.08
N ASP A 35 5.90 -3.76 15.11
CA ASP A 35 5.91 -3.33 16.51
C ASP A 35 7.10 -2.41 16.79
N ALA A 36 8.29 -2.85 16.40
CA ALA A 36 9.54 -2.10 16.64
C ALA A 36 9.56 -0.72 15.97
N PHE A 37 9.00 -0.61 14.77
CA PHE A 37 8.87 0.70 14.10
C PHE A 37 7.92 1.62 14.84
N THR A 38 6.83 1.08 15.36
CA THR A 38 5.86 1.85 16.15
C THR A 38 6.44 2.24 17.49
N ASP A 39 7.12 1.33 18.18
CA ASP A 39 7.80 1.61 19.46
C ASP A 39 8.80 2.74 19.28
N TYR A 40 9.66 2.66 18.26
CA TYR A 40 10.62 3.71 17.95
C TYR A 40 9.94 5.06 17.65
N ALA A 41 8.83 5.04 16.91
CA ALA A 41 8.08 6.27 16.61
C ALA A 41 7.48 6.89 17.89
N ILE A 42 6.91 6.07 18.76
CA ILE A 42 6.35 6.51 20.05
C ILE A 42 7.46 7.09 20.95
N ASP A 43 8.61 6.41 21.04
CA ASP A 43 9.77 6.89 21.82
C ASP A 43 10.25 8.24 21.31
N ARG A 44 10.32 8.46 20.00
CA ARG A 44 10.69 9.77 19.42
C ARG A 44 9.67 10.85 19.75
N LEU A 45 8.39 10.54 19.69
CA LEU A 45 7.34 11.50 20.07
C LEU A 45 7.44 11.87 21.55
N ASP A 46 7.77 10.91 22.43
CA ASP A 46 8.01 11.20 23.86
C ASP A 46 9.27 12.05 24.10
N GLU A 47 10.33 11.80 23.36
CA GLU A 47 11.59 12.55 23.49
C GLU A 47 11.42 14.02 23.12
N TYR A 48 10.62 14.30 22.09
CA TYR A 48 10.44 15.67 21.58
C TYR A 48 9.15 16.36 22.05
N LYS A 49 8.40 15.77 22.97
CA LYS A 49 7.10 16.28 23.44
C LYS A 49 7.13 17.68 24.06
N ASP A 50 8.25 18.04 24.67
CA ASP A 50 8.42 19.33 25.34
C ASP A 50 9.02 20.40 24.41
N GLU A 51 9.30 20.06 23.15
CA GLU A 51 9.74 21.04 22.16
C GLU A 51 8.54 21.80 21.56
N ASP A 52 8.58 23.12 21.61
CA ASP A 52 7.59 24.01 20.97
C ASP A 52 7.82 24.09 19.45
N LYS A 53 7.72 22.94 18.77
CA LYS A 53 7.88 22.80 17.32
C LYS A 53 6.93 21.76 16.74
N PRO A 54 6.37 22.01 15.54
CA PRO A 54 5.62 20.99 14.84
C PRO A 54 6.53 19.82 14.42
N PHE A 55 6.00 18.62 14.40
CA PHE A 55 6.73 17.44 13.95
C PHE A 55 6.19 16.92 12.61
N VAL A 56 7.03 16.18 11.90
CA VAL A 56 6.66 15.35 10.74
C VAL A 56 7.15 13.94 11.01
N LEU A 57 6.21 13.01 11.09
CA LEU A 57 6.51 11.58 11.25
C LEU A 57 6.23 10.84 9.94
N TYR A 58 7.25 10.18 9.38
CA TYR A 58 7.11 9.25 8.27
C TYR A 58 7.36 7.83 8.77
N LEU A 59 6.31 6.99 8.77
CA LEU A 59 6.34 5.65 9.32
C LEU A 59 6.06 4.61 8.22
N PRO A 60 7.09 4.17 7.47
CA PRO A 60 6.96 3.26 6.35
C PRO A 60 6.95 1.80 6.82
N TYR A 61 5.80 1.25 7.15
CA TYR A 61 5.67 -0.17 7.45
C TYR A 61 6.04 -1.04 6.25
N THR A 62 6.74 -2.15 6.51
CA THR A 62 7.00 -3.16 5.48
C THR A 62 5.83 -4.14 5.31
N ALA A 63 5.02 -4.33 6.33
CA ALA A 63 3.78 -5.11 6.24
C ALA A 63 2.76 -4.42 5.30
N PRO A 64 2.00 -5.19 4.51
CA PRO A 64 1.93 -6.64 4.43
C PRO A 64 2.80 -7.28 3.33
N HIS A 65 3.94 -6.66 2.95
CA HIS A 65 4.85 -7.22 1.96
C HIS A 65 5.41 -8.58 2.42
N TYR A 66 5.60 -9.51 1.49
CA TYR A 66 6.23 -10.79 1.84
C TYR A 66 7.68 -10.61 2.37
N PRO A 67 8.22 -11.59 3.11
CA PRO A 67 7.65 -12.89 3.49
C PRO A 67 6.46 -12.77 4.44
N LEU A 68 5.52 -13.72 4.33
CA LEU A 68 4.30 -13.76 5.15
C LEU A 68 4.63 -14.22 6.56
N HIS A 69 4.84 -13.29 7.46
CA HIS A 69 5.15 -13.52 8.87
C HIS A 69 4.12 -12.81 9.75
N ALA A 70 3.54 -13.52 10.71
CA ALA A 70 2.66 -12.92 11.71
C ALA A 70 2.66 -13.76 12.99
N TRP A 71 2.21 -13.15 14.09
CA TRP A 71 2.03 -13.84 15.35
C TRP A 71 0.92 -14.91 15.27
N PRO A 72 1.09 -16.08 15.92
CA PRO A 72 0.10 -17.14 15.88
C PRO A 72 -1.29 -16.69 16.33
N GLU A 73 -1.38 -15.85 17.36
CA GLU A 73 -2.63 -15.29 17.87
C GLU A 73 -3.34 -14.38 16.86
N ASP A 74 -2.61 -13.62 16.07
CA ASP A 74 -3.17 -12.80 15.01
C ASP A 74 -3.63 -13.67 13.83
N ILE A 75 -2.86 -14.69 13.46
CA ILE A 75 -3.23 -15.66 12.42
C ILE A 75 -4.53 -16.40 12.80
N ALA A 76 -4.66 -16.80 14.05
CA ALA A 76 -5.82 -17.56 14.54
C ALA A 76 -7.15 -16.82 14.32
N LYS A 77 -7.14 -15.47 14.34
CA LYS A 77 -8.32 -14.63 14.07
C LYS A 77 -8.87 -14.82 12.65
N TYR A 78 -8.03 -15.23 11.72
CA TYR A 78 -8.32 -15.24 10.28
C TYR A 78 -8.36 -16.63 9.65
N ARG A 79 -7.83 -17.67 10.32
CA ARG A 79 -7.88 -19.05 9.82
C ARG A 79 -9.31 -19.49 9.51
N GLY A 80 -9.47 -20.12 8.34
CA GLY A 80 -10.74 -20.65 7.86
C GLY A 80 -11.65 -19.62 7.17
N LYS A 81 -11.40 -18.30 7.33
CA LYS A 81 -12.23 -17.25 6.74
C LYS A 81 -12.09 -17.16 5.21
N TYR A 82 -11.02 -17.66 4.65
CA TYR A 82 -10.69 -17.58 3.24
C TYR A 82 -10.96 -18.88 2.46
N LYS A 83 -11.48 -19.92 3.12
CA LYS A 83 -11.84 -21.21 2.50
C LYS A 83 -12.94 -21.11 1.44
N ILE A 84 -13.71 -20.02 1.44
CA ILE A 84 -14.68 -19.74 0.38
C ILE A 84 -14.02 -19.40 -0.96
N GLY A 85 -12.73 -19.08 -0.95
CA GLY A 85 -11.92 -18.83 -2.12
C GLY A 85 -11.93 -17.40 -2.64
N TRP A 86 -10.89 -17.09 -3.42
CA TRP A 86 -10.69 -15.74 -3.96
C TRP A 86 -11.79 -15.29 -4.92
N ASP A 87 -12.43 -16.18 -5.68
CA ASP A 87 -13.49 -15.79 -6.60
C ASP A 87 -14.69 -15.25 -5.83
N LYS A 88 -15.13 -15.95 -4.79
CA LYS A 88 -16.22 -15.49 -3.90
C LYS A 88 -15.84 -14.26 -3.09
N ILE A 89 -14.61 -14.18 -2.60
CA ILE A 89 -14.11 -12.98 -1.90
C ILE A 89 -14.15 -11.76 -2.84
N ARG A 90 -13.74 -11.91 -4.11
CA ARG A 90 -13.81 -10.83 -5.10
C ARG A 90 -15.24 -10.36 -5.35
N GLU A 91 -16.18 -11.31 -5.55
CA GLU A 91 -17.60 -11.00 -5.72
C GLU A 91 -18.16 -10.24 -4.50
N GLN A 92 -17.91 -10.74 -3.29
CA GLN A 92 -18.38 -10.12 -2.05
C GLN A 92 -17.76 -8.73 -1.83
N ARG A 93 -16.44 -8.59 -2.08
CA ARG A 93 -15.75 -7.31 -1.98
C ARG A 93 -16.29 -6.30 -2.97
N PHE A 94 -16.47 -6.69 -4.23
CA PHE A 94 -17.04 -5.84 -5.27
C PHE A 94 -18.45 -5.36 -4.91
N LYS A 95 -19.32 -6.28 -4.48
CA LYS A 95 -20.67 -5.95 -4.01
C LYS A 95 -20.63 -4.95 -2.87
N ARG A 96 -19.82 -5.22 -1.83
CA ARG A 96 -19.71 -4.35 -0.66
C ARG A 96 -19.17 -2.96 -1.01
N MET A 97 -18.18 -2.87 -1.90
CA MET A 97 -17.64 -1.57 -2.36
C MET A 97 -18.69 -0.74 -3.09
N ASN A 98 -19.57 -1.37 -3.87
CA ASN A 98 -20.73 -0.68 -4.49
C ASN A 98 -21.73 -0.21 -3.42
N GLU A 99 -22.11 -1.07 -2.49
CA GLU A 99 -23.05 -0.75 -1.39
C GLU A 99 -22.55 0.41 -0.53
N MET A 100 -21.24 0.49 -0.30
CA MET A 100 -20.59 1.56 0.45
C MET A 100 -20.35 2.83 -0.38
N GLY A 101 -20.63 2.81 -1.68
CA GLY A 101 -20.36 3.94 -2.59
C GLY A 101 -18.87 4.21 -2.83
N ILE A 102 -17.98 3.26 -2.51
CA ILE A 102 -16.52 3.39 -2.73
C ILE A 102 -16.20 3.37 -4.23
N ILE A 103 -16.99 2.63 -5.01
CA ILE A 103 -16.89 2.54 -6.46
C ILE A 103 -18.21 2.96 -7.10
N GLY A 104 -18.12 3.58 -8.29
CA GLY A 104 -19.30 4.04 -9.02
C GLY A 104 -19.84 2.97 -9.99
N PRO A 105 -20.98 3.27 -10.66
CA PRO A 105 -21.70 2.30 -11.50
C PRO A 105 -20.92 1.82 -12.73
N ASN A 106 -19.92 2.56 -13.18
CA ASN A 106 -19.11 2.20 -14.34
C ASN A 106 -18.03 1.16 -14.02
N HIS A 107 -17.78 0.87 -12.73
CA HIS A 107 -16.86 -0.20 -12.36
C HIS A 107 -17.46 -1.57 -12.67
N LYS A 108 -16.65 -2.43 -13.24
CA LYS A 108 -17.00 -3.83 -13.51
C LYS A 108 -16.03 -4.75 -12.77
N LEU A 109 -16.52 -5.89 -12.31
CA LEU A 109 -15.63 -6.90 -11.77
C LEU A 109 -14.83 -7.50 -12.93
N THR A 110 -13.51 -7.28 -12.91
CA THR A 110 -12.62 -7.79 -13.96
C THR A 110 -12.52 -9.32 -13.89
N PRO A 111 -12.21 -10.02 -15.01
CA PRO A 111 -11.95 -11.46 -14.99
C PRO A 111 -10.83 -11.82 -13.99
N SER A 112 -10.93 -12.99 -13.39
CA SER A 112 -9.87 -13.51 -12.53
C SER A 112 -8.57 -13.69 -13.32
N ALA A 113 -7.47 -13.28 -12.75
CA ALA A 113 -6.13 -13.49 -13.31
C ALA A 113 -5.52 -14.85 -12.87
N SER A 114 -6.26 -15.63 -12.08
CA SER A 114 -5.86 -16.93 -11.54
C SER A 114 -6.79 -18.01 -12.04
N LYS A 115 -6.38 -19.29 -11.87
CA LYS A 115 -7.33 -20.40 -12.03
C LYS A 115 -8.46 -20.27 -11.00
N ALA A 116 -9.63 -20.87 -11.35
CA ALA A 116 -10.76 -20.90 -10.44
C ALA A 116 -10.37 -21.59 -9.11
N TRP A 117 -10.90 -21.08 -8.02
CA TRP A 117 -10.69 -21.68 -6.69
C TRP A 117 -11.09 -23.16 -6.65
N ASP A 118 -12.17 -23.51 -7.35
CA ASP A 118 -12.71 -24.87 -7.35
C ASP A 118 -11.77 -25.88 -8.02
N ASP A 119 -10.89 -25.44 -8.92
CA ASP A 119 -9.87 -26.26 -9.58
C ASP A 119 -8.69 -26.63 -8.66
N LEU A 120 -8.64 -26.10 -7.45
CA LEU A 120 -7.60 -26.41 -6.48
C LEU A 120 -7.91 -27.70 -5.72
N THR A 121 -6.87 -28.48 -5.42
CA THR A 121 -6.96 -29.60 -4.48
C THR A 121 -7.28 -29.12 -3.07
N VAL A 122 -7.77 -30.03 -2.22
CA VAL A 122 -8.05 -29.72 -0.81
C VAL A 122 -6.80 -29.17 -0.12
N GLN A 123 -5.63 -29.78 -0.33
CA GLN A 123 -4.38 -29.33 0.26
C GLN A 123 -3.98 -27.92 -0.22
N GLN A 124 -4.18 -27.61 -1.50
CA GLN A 124 -3.92 -26.28 -2.04
C GLN A 124 -4.86 -25.23 -1.41
N LYS A 125 -6.14 -25.57 -1.25
CA LYS A 125 -7.12 -24.69 -0.59
C LYS A 125 -6.74 -24.39 0.87
N GLU A 126 -6.25 -25.39 1.60
CA GLU A 126 -5.77 -25.18 2.98
C GLU A 126 -4.51 -24.28 3.03
N ASP A 127 -3.55 -24.46 2.12
CA ASP A 127 -2.35 -23.63 2.02
C ASP A 127 -2.71 -22.17 1.63
N GLU A 128 -3.62 -22.00 0.69
CA GLU A 128 -4.08 -20.69 0.24
C GLU A 128 -4.89 -19.95 1.34
N ASP A 129 -5.75 -20.65 2.10
CA ASP A 129 -6.43 -20.07 3.26
C ASP A 129 -5.41 -19.59 4.30
N LEU A 130 -4.36 -20.39 4.57
CA LEU A 130 -3.33 -20.00 5.51
C LEU A 130 -2.54 -18.78 5.02
N LYS A 131 -2.14 -18.73 3.75
CA LYS A 131 -1.44 -17.56 3.18
C LYS A 131 -2.25 -16.27 3.37
N MET A 132 -3.54 -16.32 3.06
CA MET A 132 -4.39 -15.14 3.19
C MET A 132 -4.68 -14.81 4.65
N ALA A 133 -4.78 -15.81 5.54
CA ALA A 133 -4.92 -15.59 6.97
C ALA A 133 -3.69 -14.88 7.57
N VAL A 134 -2.48 -15.28 7.16
CA VAL A 134 -1.24 -14.60 7.58
C VAL A 134 -1.17 -13.18 7.02
N TYR A 135 -1.52 -12.99 5.76
CA TYR A 135 -1.55 -11.65 5.14
C TYR A 135 -2.52 -10.71 5.88
N ALA A 136 -3.71 -11.20 6.20
CA ALA A 136 -4.68 -10.43 6.98
C ALA A 136 -4.19 -10.13 8.41
N ALA A 137 -3.52 -11.09 9.05
CA ALA A 137 -2.91 -10.92 10.36
C ALA A 137 -1.80 -9.84 10.35
N MET A 138 -1.01 -9.76 9.27
CA MET A 138 -0.02 -8.68 9.10
C MET A 138 -0.69 -7.30 9.05
N ILE A 139 -1.82 -7.18 8.35
CA ILE A 139 -2.59 -5.93 8.28
C ILE A 139 -3.23 -5.60 9.63
N ASP A 140 -3.82 -6.59 10.30
CA ASP A 140 -4.37 -6.44 11.65
C ASP A 140 -3.29 -5.94 12.63
N ARG A 141 -2.06 -6.44 12.53
CA ARG A 141 -0.95 -5.96 13.36
C ARG A 141 -0.57 -4.51 13.09
N VAL A 142 -0.62 -4.07 11.82
CA VAL A 142 -0.47 -2.64 11.49
C VAL A 142 -1.57 -1.82 12.14
N ASP A 143 -2.82 -2.25 12.06
CA ASP A 143 -3.96 -1.55 12.66
C ASP A 143 -3.84 -1.42 14.18
N GLN A 144 -3.45 -2.51 14.89
CA GLN A 144 -3.17 -2.48 16.33
C GLN A 144 -2.09 -1.45 16.67
N ASN A 145 -1.02 -1.40 15.88
CA ASN A 145 0.09 -0.46 16.07
C ASN A 145 -0.30 0.98 15.77
N LEU A 146 -1.12 1.21 14.75
CA LEU A 146 -1.71 2.54 14.49
C LEU A 146 -2.59 2.98 15.67
N GLY A 147 -3.36 2.08 16.27
CA GLY A 147 -4.12 2.38 17.49
C GLY A 147 -3.23 2.87 18.64
N ARG A 148 -2.08 2.21 18.87
CA ARG A 148 -1.09 2.63 19.87
C ARG A 148 -0.51 4.02 19.56
N LEU A 149 -0.11 4.25 18.31
CA LEU A 149 0.42 5.53 17.86
C LEU A 149 -0.61 6.65 18.01
N PHE A 150 -1.85 6.41 17.60
CA PHE A 150 -2.92 7.42 17.72
C PHE A 150 -3.25 7.74 19.19
N THR A 151 -3.16 6.74 20.07
CA THR A 151 -3.28 6.96 21.52
C THR A 151 -2.17 7.90 21.99
N LYS A 152 -0.93 7.68 21.58
CA LYS A 152 0.19 8.55 21.94
C LYS A 152 -0.01 9.99 21.43
N VAL A 153 -0.42 10.18 20.18
CA VAL A 153 -0.70 11.53 19.63
C VAL A 153 -1.80 12.24 20.41
N LYS A 154 -2.83 11.51 20.89
CA LYS A 154 -3.89 12.05 21.75
C LYS A 154 -3.38 12.43 23.13
N GLU A 155 -2.55 11.59 23.76
CA GLU A 155 -1.90 11.87 25.04
C GLU A 155 -1.04 13.15 25.02
N LEU A 156 -0.41 13.41 23.88
CA LEU A 156 0.38 14.64 23.67
C LEU A 156 -0.50 15.88 23.37
N GLY A 157 -1.83 15.73 23.23
CA GLY A 157 -2.74 16.82 22.91
C GLY A 157 -2.71 17.26 21.43
N GLU A 158 -1.99 16.53 20.57
CA GLU A 158 -1.75 16.91 19.17
C GLU A 158 -2.77 16.33 18.18
N TRP A 159 -3.71 15.54 18.63
CA TRP A 159 -4.67 14.84 17.77
C TRP A 159 -5.47 15.78 16.86
N ASP A 160 -6.03 16.84 17.44
CA ASP A 160 -6.92 17.75 16.72
C ASP A 160 -6.17 18.67 15.74
N ASN A 161 -4.85 18.82 15.93
CA ASN A 161 -3.96 19.62 15.07
C ASN A 161 -3.07 18.74 14.16
N SER A 162 -3.33 17.45 14.06
CA SER A 162 -2.53 16.53 13.25
C SER A 162 -3.21 16.17 11.94
N LEU A 163 -2.49 16.34 10.83
CA LEU A 163 -2.83 15.73 9.54
C LEU A 163 -2.24 14.31 9.49
N ILE A 164 -3.10 13.31 9.48
CA ILE A 164 -2.73 11.90 9.33
C ILE A 164 -3.04 11.45 7.91
N ILE A 165 -2.04 10.93 7.21
CA ILE A 165 -2.19 10.36 5.87
C ILE A 165 -1.82 8.87 5.94
N PHE A 166 -2.74 8.01 5.50
CA PHE A 166 -2.52 6.59 5.35
C PHE A 166 -2.69 6.20 3.88
N LEU A 167 -1.69 5.54 3.32
CA LEU A 167 -1.70 5.09 1.94
C LEU A 167 -0.83 3.83 1.77
N THR A 168 -0.96 3.18 0.62
CA THR A 168 -0.01 2.16 0.15
C THR A 168 0.63 2.60 -1.15
N ASP A 169 1.86 2.17 -1.38
CA ASP A 169 2.71 2.61 -2.50
C ASP A 169 2.35 1.97 -3.84
N ASN A 170 1.75 0.77 -3.83
CA ASN A 170 1.32 0.05 -5.03
C ASN A 170 0.19 -0.95 -4.70
N GLY A 171 -0.40 -1.50 -5.74
CA GLY A 171 -1.34 -2.61 -5.60
C GLY A 171 -0.69 -3.87 -5.04
N ALA A 172 -1.50 -4.82 -4.59
CA ALA A 172 -1.02 -6.10 -4.07
C ALA A 172 -0.18 -6.85 -5.12
N GLY A 173 0.87 -7.53 -4.67
CA GLY A 173 1.85 -8.21 -5.51
C GLY A 173 1.56 -9.70 -5.67
N PRO A 174 1.57 -10.24 -6.89
CA PRO A 174 1.48 -11.66 -7.17
C PRO A 174 2.85 -12.34 -7.21
N GLU A 175 3.86 -11.73 -6.60
CA GLU A 175 5.23 -12.23 -6.62
C GLU A 175 5.30 -13.63 -6.02
N GLN A 176 6.14 -14.49 -6.60
CA GLN A 176 6.22 -15.90 -6.20
C GLN A 176 7.63 -16.40 -5.86
N PRO A 177 8.46 -15.67 -5.12
CA PRO A 177 9.60 -16.32 -4.51
C PRO A 177 9.08 -17.17 -3.35
N ASN A 178 8.87 -18.45 -3.62
CA ASN A 178 8.57 -19.43 -2.58
C ASN A 178 9.82 -20.28 -2.39
N THR A 179 10.72 -19.83 -1.50
CA THR A 179 12.00 -20.48 -1.28
C THR A 179 11.99 -21.52 -0.16
N THR A 180 10.89 -21.61 0.56
CA THR A 180 10.65 -22.59 1.63
C THR A 180 9.30 -23.26 1.44
N PRO A 181 9.10 -24.07 0.37
CA PRO A 181 7.79 -24.65 0.06
C PRO A 181 7.26 -25.56 1.17
N ASP A 182 8.16 -26.21 1.91
CA ASP A 182 7.85 -27.17 2.98
C ASP A 182 7.56 -26.50 4.33
N ILE A 183 7.83 -25.20 4.46
CA ILE A 183 7.55 -24.45 5.68
C ILE A 183 6.27 -23.61 5.45
N PRO A 184 5.21 -23.81 6.24
CA PRO A 184 4.00 -23.02 6.10
C PRO A 184 4.25 -21.53 6.36
N PRO A 185 3.45 -20.61 5.78
CA PRO A 185 3.55 -19.19 6.10
C PRO A 185 3.22 -18.93 7.57
N GLY A 186 3.81 -17.91 8.15
CA GLY A 186 3.62 -17.49 9.55
C GLY A 186 4.91 -17.32 10.30
N PRO A 187 5.70 -18.40 10.54
CA PRO A 187 6.95 -18.32 11.30
C PRO A 187 8.07 -17.66 10.51
N VAL A 188 9.10 -17.17 11.23
CA VAL A 188 10.24 -16.43 10.67
C VAL A 188 11.09 -17.24 9.70
N GLU A 189 11.08 -18.56 9.82
CA GLU A 189 11.78 -19.48 8.92
C GLU A 189 11.11 -19.60 7.55
N SER A 190 9.86 -19.18 7.44
CA SER A 190 9.09 -19.24 6.20
C SER A 190 9.46 -18.11 5.25
N TYR A 191 9.55 -18.43 3.96
CA TYR A 191 9.64 -17.42 2.91
C TYR A 191 8.57 -17.67 1.85
N ARG A 192 7.34 -17.33 2.22
CA ARG A 192 6.12 -17.54 1.41
C ARG A 192 5.51 -16.20 1.02
N THR A 193 4.74 -16.21 -0.05
CA THR A 193 4.07 -15.02 -0.60
C THR A 193 2.60 -15.32 -0.86
N VAL A 194 1.79 -14.29 -1.02
CA VAL A 194 0.42 -14.45 -1.53
C VAL A 194 0.45 -14.87 -2.99
N SER A 195 -0.54 -15.66 -3.38
CA SER A 195 -0.72 -16.10 -4.77
C SER A 195 -1.36 -15.03 -5.65
N VAL A 196 -1.35 -15.28 -6.96
CA VAL A 196 -2.03 -14.45 -7.97
C VAL A 196 -3.51 -14.25 -7.63
N GLY A 197 -4.20 -15.32 -7.18
CA GLY A 197 -5.62 -15.26 -6.81
C GLY A 197 -5.90 -14.25 -5.70
N TRP A 198 -5.08 -14.27 -4.65
CA TRP A 198 -5.20 -13.34 -3.53
C TRP A 198 -4.76 -11.91 -3.85
N ALA A 199 -3.71 -11.75 -4.65
CA ALA A 199 -3.31 -10.42 -5.14
C ALA A 199 -4.43 -9.79 -5.98
N ASN A 200 -5.07 -10.58 -6.84
CA ASN A 200 -6.21 -10.12 -7.64
C ASN A 200 -7.44 -9.82 -6.76
N ALA A 201 -7.70 -10.61 -5.73
CA ALA A 201 -8.75 -10.34 -4.75
C ALA A 201 -8.51 -9.03 -3.98
N SER A 202 -7.27 -8.78 -3.60
CA SER A 202 -6.87 -7.54 -2.89
C SER A 202 -7.02 -6.30 -3.76
N ASN A 203 -6.84 -6.41 -5.08
CA ASN A 203 -6.96 -5.30 -6.04
C ASN A 203 -8.35 -5.15 -6.65
N THR A 204 -9.34 -5.93 -6.19
CA THR A 204 -10.74 -5.83 -6.69
C THR A 204 -11.23 -4.37 -6.68
N PRO A 205 -11.89 -3.90 -7.75
CA PRO A 205 -12.29 -4.62 -8.97
C PRO A 205 -11.28 -4.56 -10.13
N TYR A 206 -10.12 -3.93 -9.94
CA TYR A 206 -9.19 -3.52 -10.99
C TYR A 206 -8.39 -4.68 -11.60
N ARG A 207 -7.94 -4.45 -12.85
CA ARG A 207 -7.06 -5.40 -13.57
C ARG A 207 -5.65 -5.37 -13.01
N LYS A 208 -5.01 -6.54 -13.06
CA LYS A 208 -3.60 -6.72 -12.75
C LYS A 208 -3.24 -6.37 -11.30
N PHE A 209 -1.96 -6.07 -11.07
CA PHE A 209 -1.34 -6.00 -9.74
C PHE A 209 -0.06 -5.20 -9.79
N LYS A 210 0.64 -5.11 -8.66
CA LYS A 210 2.00 -4.56 -8.55
C LYS A 210 2.89 -4.93 -9.74
N SER A 211 3.80 -4.06 -10.10
CA SER A 211 4.72 -4.17 -11.24
C SER A 211 4.06 -4.03 -12.61
N THR A 212 2.81 -3.56 -12.65
CA THR A 212 2.12 -3.14 -13.88
C THR A 212 1.53 -1.75 -13.69
N ASP A 213 1.35 -1.02 -14.79
CA ASP A 213 0.78 0.33 -14.77
C ASP A 213 -0.74 0.33 -15.06
N TYR A 214 -1.41 -0.85 -14.99
CA TYR A 214 -2.86 -0.94 -14.94
C TYR A 214 -3.39 -0.50 -13.57
N GLU A 215 -4.68 -0.13 -13.50
CA GLU A 215 -5.28 0.40 -12.29
C GLU A 215 -5.08 -0.51 -11.05
N GLY A 216 -5.08 -1.85 -11.22
CA GLY A 216 -4.79 -2.76 -10.11
C GLY A 216 -3.34 -2.71 -9.58
N GLY A 217 -2.42 -2.13 -10.35
CA GLY A 217 -1.03 -1.93 -9.92
C GLY A 217 -0.76 -0.56 -9.31
N ILE A 218 -1.49 0.48 -9.75
CA ILE A 218 -1.20 1.87 -9.43
C ILE A 218 -2.30 2.60 -8.65
N ARG A 219 -3.55 2.13 -8.71
CA ARG A 219 -4.67 2.74 -7.99
C ARG A 219 -4.77 2.16 -6.59
N THR A 220 -4.30 2.91 -5.62
CA THR A 220 -4.19 2.49 -4.23
C THR A 220 -5.11 3.33 -3.33
N PRO A 221 -5.55 2.79 -2.18
CA PRO A 221 -6.30 3.57 -1.21
C PRO A 221 -5.46 4.70 -0.64
N PHE A 222 -6.11 5.84 -0.43
CA PHE A 222 -5.55 7.00 0.24
C PHE A 222 -6.59 7.51 1.24
N ILE A 223 -6.19 7.67 2.49
CA ILE A 223 -7.02 8.20 3.57
C ILE A 223 -6.30 9.38 4.19
N ALA A 224 -7.01 10.50 4.36
CA ALA A 224 -6.53 11.65 5.09
C ALA A 224 -7.50 11.98 6.25
N HIS A 225 -6.93 12.25 7.41
CA HIS A 225 -7.66 12.65 8.61
C HIS A 225 -7.02 13.88 9.21
N TRP A 226 -7.80 14.94 9.37
CA TRP A 226 -7.37 16.18 10.02
C TRP A 226 -8.60 16.83 10.67
N PRO A 227 -8.80 16.61 11.96
CA PRO A 227 -9.93 17.17 12.68
C PRO A 227 -10.04 18.69 12.50
N GLY A 228 -11.26 19.19 12.35
CA GLY A 228 -11.49 20.62 12.14
C GLY A 228 -11.21 21.15 10.73
N VAL A 229 -10.47 20.42 9.90
CA VAL A 229 -10.14 20.82 8.52
C VAL A 229 -10.84 19.93 7.50
N ILE A 230 -10.66 18.59 7.60
CA ILE A 230 -11.25 17.64 6.66
C ILE A 230 -12.64 17.22 7.15
N LYS A 231 -13.67 17.50 6.36
CA LYS A 231 -15.02 16.97 6.62
C LYS A 231 -15.11 15.52 6.16
N PRO A 232 -15.84 14.64 6.89
CA PRO A 232 -16.05 13.26 6.45
C PRO A 232 -16.64 13.21 5.04
N GLY A 233 -16.05 12.38 4.17
CA GLY A 233 -16.50 12.24 2.80
C GLY A 233 -15.51 11.49 1.93
N MET A 234 -15.84 11.34 0.67
CA MET A 234 -14.98 10.76 -0.37
C MET A 234 -14.89 11.70 -1.57
N THR A 235 -13.78 11.64 -2.27
CA THR A 235 -13.57 12.39 -3.52
C THR A 235 -12.96 11.48 -4.59
N ASN A 236 -13.31 11.77 -5.84
CA ASN A 236 -12.72 11.13 -7.02
C ASN A 236 -11.66 12.02 -7.69
N GLN A 237 -11.28 13.12 -7.06
CA GLN A 237 -10.18 13.94 -7.57
C GLN A 237 -8.89 13.14 -7.60
N VAL A 238 -8.20 13.18 -8.73
CA VAL A 238 -7.01 12.37 -8.95
C VAL A 238 -5.83 12.89 -8.15
N GLY A 239 -5.26 12.03 -7.29
CA GLY A 239 -4.03 12.27 -6.56
C GLY A 239 -2.89 11.36 -7.04
N HIS A 240 -1.67 11.74 -6.71
CA HIS A 240 -0.48 10.95 -6.93
C HIS A 240 0.43 11.05 -5.70
N ILE A 241 1.26 10.03 -5.45
CA ILE A 241 2.15 10.02 -4.26
C ILE A 241 3.10 11.24 -4.20
N ILE A 242 3.46 11.81 -5.38
CA ILE A 242 4.28 13.02 -5.43
C ILE A 242 3.59 14.25 -4.80
N ASP A 243 2.27 14.22 -4.68
CA ASP A 243 1.46 15.30 -4.15
C ASP A 243 1.59 15.43 -2.62
N VAL A 244 1.93 14.34 -1.94
CA VAL A 244 2.14 14.33 -0.48
C VAL A 244 3.23 15.32 -0.10
N SER A 245 4.39 15.30 -0.77
CA SER A 245 5.47 16.24 -0.52
C SER A 245 5.09 17.68 -0.86
N ALA A 246 4.31 17.89 -1.92
CA ALA A 246 3.80 19.21 -2.28
C ALA A 246 2.83 19.75 -1.22
N THR A 247 1.98 18.88 -0.66
CA THR A 247 1.04 19.20 0.41
C THR A 247 1.76 19.60 1.68
N PHE A 248 2.78 18.84 2.10
CA PHE A 248 3.56 19.20 3.29
C PHE A 248 4.25 20.56 3.15
N ARG A 249 4.83 20.86 1.98
CA ARG A 249 5.44 22.16 1.73
C ARG A 249 4.42 23.30 1.75
N ASP A 250 3.24 23.07 1.25
CA ASP A 250 2.16 24.06 1.24
C ASP A 250 1.70 24.37 2.66
N ILE A 251 1.47 23.34 3.49
CA ILE A 251 1.04 23.49 4.88
C ILE A 251 2.13 24.20 5.72
N THR A 252 3.39 23.86 5.51
CA THR A 252 4.51 24.38 6.33
C THR A 252 5.12 25.66 5.78
N GLY A 253 4.76 26.09 4.57
CA GLY A 253 5.41 27.21 3.89
C GLY A 253 6.85 26.93 3.43
N ALA A 254 7.31 25.67 3.53
CA ALA A 254 8.67 25.29 3.17
C ALA A 254 8.93 25.40 1.68
N LYS A 255 10.03 26.08 1.33
CA LYS A 255 10.43 26.26 -0.07
C LYS A 255 11.31 25.11 -0.54
N TYR A 256 11.02 24.59 -1.74
CA TYR A 256 11.89 23.59 -2.35
C TYR A 256 13.24 24.20 -2.72
N PRO A 257 14.35 23.60 -2.29
CA PRO A 257 15.67 24.20 -2.50
C PRO A 257 16.07 24.13 -3.96
N LYS A 258 16.64 25.21 -4.48
CA LYS A 258 17.18 25.28 -5.86
C LYS A 258 18.45 24.44 -6.05
N LYS A 259 19.17 24.17 -4.96
CA LYS A 259 20.39 23.35 -4.92
C LYS A 259 20.42 22.52 -3.64
N ILE A 260 20.93 21.29 -3.74
CA ILE A 260 21.24 20.41 -2.59
C ILE A 260 22.69 19.93 -2.78
N LEU A 261 23.52 20.11 -1.75
CA LEU A 261 24.95 19.76 -1.78
C LEU A 261 25.67 20.31 -3.04
N GLY A 262 25.36 21.55 -3.41
CA GLY A 262 25.95 22.20 -4.59
C GLY A 262 25.31 21.84 -5.93
N ASN A 263 24.54 20.76 -6.02
CA ASN A 263 23.91 20.30 -7.24
C ASN A 263 22.55 20.97 -7.47
N LYS A 264 22.25 21.37 -8.70
CA LYS A 264 20.96 21.94 -9.09
C LYS A 264 19.86 20.90 -8.95
N THR A 265 18.75 21.25 -8.28
CA THR A 265 17.57 20.38 -8.14
C THR A 265 16.63 20.50 -9.33
N LYS A 266 15.88 19.45 -9.62
CA LYS A 266 14.74 19.51 -10.55
C LYS A 266 13.52 20.05 -9.81
N PRO A 267 12.66 20.85 -10.46
CA PRO A 267 11.41 21.29 -9.84
C PRO A 267 10.54 20.11 -9.42
N PRO A 268 9.89 20.17 -8.27
CA PRO A 268 8.93 19.14 -7.87
C PRO A 268 7.69 19.21 -8.76
N LEU A 269 7.17 18.05 -9.16
CA LEU A 269 6.02 17.93 -10.06
C LEU A 269 4.67 17.79 -9.32
N GLY A 270 4.70 17.45 -8.02
CA GLY A 270 3.50 17.28 -7.21
C GLY A 270 2.72 18.58 -7.05
N LYS A 271 1.40 18.45 -6.94
CA LYS A 271 0.45 19.52 -6.63
C LYS A 271 -0.16 19.28 -5.25
N SER A 272 -0.31 20.33 -4.44
CA SER A 272 -0.87 20.21 -3.09
C SER A 272 -2.28 19.59 -3.09
N LEU A 273 -2.55 18.73 -2.13
CA LEU A 273 -3.87 18.19 -1.83
C LEU A 273 -4.67 19.09 -0.88
N LEU A 274 -4.08 20.17 -0.37
CA LEU A 274 -4.68 21.04 0.62
C LEU A 274 -6.05 21.61 0.17
N PRO A 275 -6.26 22.04 -1.08
CA PRO A 275 -7.60 22.45 -1.53
C PRO A 275 -8.64 21.35 -1.37
N ILE A 276 -8.29 20.09 -1.66
CA ILE A 276 -9.20 18.94 -1.47
C ILE A 276 -9.52 18.74 0.01
N PHE A 277 -8.55 18.90 0.89
CA PHE A 277 -8.76 18.78 2.34
C PHE A 277 -9.71 19.86 2.88
N HIS A 278 -9.76 21.01 2.24
CA HIS A 278 -10.73 22.07 2.51
C HIS A 278 -12.09 21.89 1.75
N GLY A 279 -12.29 20.77 1.09
CA GLY A 279 -13.53 20.48 0.36
C GLY A 279 -13.65 21.25 -0.97
N GLN A 280 -12.55 21.72 -1.51
CA GLN A 280 -12.49 22.47 -2.78
C GLN A 280 -11.98 21.58 -3.92
N GLU A 281 -12.24 21.99 -5.14
CA GLU A 281 -11.58 21.43 -6.31
C GLU A 281 -10.15 21.99 -6.42
N ARG A 282 -9.21 21.11 -6.79
CA ARG A 282 -7.85 21.53 -7.11
C ARG A 282 -7.59 21.49 -8.60
N GLU A 283 -6.64 22.27 -9.06
CA GLU A 283 -6.14 22.14 -10.42
C GLU A 283 -5.56 20.72 -10.66
N PRO A 284 -6.10 19.93 -11.61
CA PRO A 284 -5.63 18.58 -11.86
C PRO A 284 -4.21 18.57 -12.46
N HIS A 285 -3.55 17.44 -12.38
CA HIS A 285 -2.35 17.21 -13.18
C HIS A 285 -2.74 17.21 -14.66
N LYS A 286 -1.93 17.90 -15.50
CA LYS A 286 -2.13 17.89 -16.94
C LYS A 286 -1.88 16.50 -17.50
N GLU A 287 -0.75 15.89 -17.12
CA GLU A 287 -0.44 14.48 -17.37
C GLU A 287 0.19 13.85 -16.13
N ILE A 288 -0.01 12.53 -15.98
CA ILE A 288 0.67 11.69 -14.98
C ILE A 288 1.31 10.53 -15.73
N TYR A 289 2.59 10.28 -15.42
CA TYR A 289 3.40 9.27 -16.08
C TYR A 289 3.78 8.17 -15.10
N TRP A 290 3.69 6.92 -15.55
CA TRP A 290 4.23 5.77 -14.83
C TRP A 290 5.22 5.03 -15.72
N HIS A 291 6.29 4.58 -15.11
CA HIS A 291 7.29 3.75 -15.77
C HIS A 291 7.89 2.78 -14.76
N PHE A 292 7.68 1.50 -14.99
CA PHE A 292 8.31 0.46 -14.19
C PHE A 292 8.76 -0.68 -15.11
N SER A 293 10.07 -0.91 -15.21
CA SER A 293 10.66 -1.96 -16.06
C SER A 293 10.22 -1.81 -17.52
N ARG A 294 9.34 -2.69 -18.01
CA ARG A 294 8.79 -2.67 -19.39
C ARG A 294 7.37 -2.10 -19.45
N ALA A 295 6.77 -1.82 -18.33
CA ALA A 295 5.47 -1.20 -18.26
C ALA A 295 5.61 0.32 -18.40
N ASN A 296 4.66 0.94 -19.07
CA ASN A 296 4.57 2.39 -19.24
C ASN A 296 3.11 2.80 -19.28
N ALA A 297 2.77 3.90 -18.63
CA ALA A 297 1.47 4.51 -18.81
C ALA A 297 1.54 6.04 -18.77
N VAL A 298 0.58 6.66 -19.43
CA VAL A 298 0.31 8.09 -19.35
C VAL A 298 -1.18 8.28 -19.18
N ARG A 299 -1.56 9.10 -18.20
CA ARG A 299 -2.93 9.56 -18.03
C ARG A 299 -3.02 11.04 -18.28
N GLN A 300 -3.98 11.47 -19.13
CA GLN A 300 -4.35 12.84 -19.37
C GLN A 300 -5.87 13.00 -19.17
N GLY A 301 -6.28 13.67 -18.13
CA GLY A 301 -7.69 13.73 -17.75
C GLY A 301 -8.26 12.34 -17.47
N ASP A 302 -9.28 11.96 -18.23
CA ASP A 302 -9.93 10.64 -18.13
C ASP A 302 -9.32 9.60 -19.07
N LEU A 303 -8.52 10.01 -20.05
CA LEU A 303 -7.84 9.09 -20.96
C LEU A 303 -6.55 8.55 -20.38
N LYS A 304 -6.32 7.26 -20.57
CA LYS A 304 -5.10 6.57 -20.15
C LYS A 304 -4.60 5.65 -21.25
N VAL A 305 -3.35 5.84 -21.61
CA VAL A 305 -2.60 4.91 -22.46
C VAL A 305 -1.71 4.07 -21.58
N VAL A 306 -1.72 2.76 -21.76
CA VAL A 306 -0.91 1.82 -20.98
C VAL A 306 -0.29 0.76 -21.87
N ARG A 307 0.91 0.30 -21.51
CA ARG A 307 1.60 -0.80 -22.19
C ARG A 307 2.26 -1.73 -21.17
N ALA A 308 1.88 -2.99 -21.23
CA ALA A 308 2.58 -4.07 -20.54
C ALA A 308 2.89 -5.17 -21.55
N GLY A 309 4.01 -5.01 -22.27
CA GLY A 309 4.41 -5.87 -23.37
C GLY A 309 4.69 -5.10 -24.66
N LYS A 310 4.16 -5.58 -25.79
CA LYS A 310 4.45 -4.97 -27.12
C LYS A 310 3.41 -3.94 -27.56
N ALA A 311 2.14 -4.18 -27.28
CA ALA A 311 1.04 -3.33 -27.74
C ALA A 311 0.70 -2.23 -26.73
N TRP A 312 0.25 -1.09 -27.25
CA TRP A 312 -0.37 -0.03 -26.46
C TRP A 312 -1.87 -0.24 -26.40
N GLU A 313 -2.46 0.02 -25.25
CA GLU A 313 -3.90 -0.02 -24.99
C GLU A 313 -4.35 1.38 -24.58
N LEU A 314 -5.56 1.80 -24.97
CA LEU A 314 -6.15 3.09 -24.65
C LEU A 314 -7.47 2.88 -23.90
N TYR A 315 -7.68 3.61 -22.81
CA TYR A 315 -8.88 3.52 -21.98
C TYR A 315 -9.43 4.90 -21.61
N ASP A 316 -10.75 5.01 -21.56
CA ASP A 316 -11.46 6.12 -20.92
C ASP A 316 -11.81 5.70 -19.48
N LEU A 317 -11.06 6.16 -18.51
CA LEU A 317 -11.24 5.77 -17.10
C LEU A 317 -12.54 6.33 -16.47
N LYS A 318 -13.21 7.28 -17.10
CA LYS A 318 -14.54 7.73 -16.65
C LYS A 318 -15.63 6.75 -17.05
N ALA A 319 -15.57 6.26 -18.28
CA ALA A 319 -16.53 5.27 -18.80
C ALA A 319 -16.17 3.83 -18.39
N ASP A 320 -14.90 3.53 -18.29
CA ASP A 320 -14.33 2.21 -18.00
C ASP A 320 -13.17 2.28 -16.99
N PRO A 321 -13.45 2.54 -15.71
CA PRO A 321 -12.41 2.66 -14.69
C PRO A 321 -11.68 1.34 -14.37
N THR A 322 -12.10 0.22 -14.95
CA THR A 322 -11.52 -1.10 -14.75
C THR A 322 -10.74 -1.62 -15.97
N GLU A 323 -10.59 -0.79 -17.01
CA GLU A 323 -9.73 -1.04 -18.18
C GLU A 323 -10.12 -2.33 -18.95
N MET A 324 -11.43 -2.50 -19.21
CA MET A 324 -11.98 -3.68 -19.88
C MET A 324 -12.23 -3.49 -21.37
N ASN A 325 -12.33 -2.25 -21.83
CA ASN A 325 -12.65 -1.89 -23.20
C ASN A 325 -11.51 -1.09 -23.82
N ASN A 326 -10.62 -1.78 -24.55
CA ASN A 326 -9.48 -1.16 -25.22
C ASN A 326 -9.92 -0.37 -26.44
N LEU A 327 -9.83 0.94 -26.39
CA LEU A 327 -10.22 1.85 -27.46
C LEU A 327 -9.17 1.94 -28.60
N ALA A 328 -7.96 1.39 -28.43
CA ALA A 328 -6.94 1.37 -29.48
C ALA A 328 -7.24 0.35 -30.59
N GLU A 329 -8.23 -0.51 -30.37
CA GLU A 329 -8.67 -1.53 -31.32
C GLU A 329 -9.96 -1.13 -32.06
N ALA A 330 -10.49 0.07 -31.79
CA ALA A 330 -11.74 0.58 -32.33
C ALA A 330 -11.55 1.40 -33.63
#